data_e5faf973e29751673119e9167c140acc
#
_entry.id   e5faf973e29751673119e9167c140acc
#
_cell.length_a   1.000
_cell.length_b   1.000
_cell.length_c   1.000
_cell.angle_alpha   90.00
_cell.angle_beta   90.00
_cell.angle_gamma   90.00
#
_symmetry.space_group_name_H-M   'P 1'
#
loop_
_entity.id
_entity.type
_entity.pdbx_description
1 polymer ?
#
loop_
_entity_poly.entity_id
_entity_poly.type
_entity_poly.pdbx_seq_one_letter_code
_entity_poly.pdbx_strand_id
1 'polypeptide(L)'
;MKIKKNDHVIVIAGRDKGRTGLVIAAYPDRGKVLVQGVNVVKKNKKVTYQGQRGAKEGGITHEEAPIDVSNVQLADPDDSKKAVRVGYRVDDDGNKIRVARPSGKDI
;
A
#
# COMPACT_ATOMS: atom_id res chain seq x y z
N MET A 1 0.35 1.56 13.51
CA MET A 1 0.11 2.00 12.13
C MET A 1 -1.36 1.81 11.79
N LYS A 2 -1.99 2.84 11.30
CA LYS A 2 -3.44 2.80 11.01
C LYS A 2 -3.76 2.10 9.68
N ILE A 3 -2.80 2.02 8.78
CA ILE A 3 -2.95 1.36 7.49
C ILE A 3 -2.50 -0.07 7.60
N LYS A 4 -3.29 -0.97 7.06
CA LYS A 4 -3.06 -2.42 7.16
C LYS A 4 -3.09 -3.05 5.79
N LYS A 5 -2.59 -4.27 5.70
CA LYS A 5 -2.69 -5.09 4.49
C LYS A 5 -4.15 -5.18 4.03
N ASN A 6 -4.35 -5.12 2.73
CA ASN A 6 -5.65 -5.15 2.05
C ASN A 6 -6.46 -3.85 2.15
N ASP A 7 -5.90 -2.81 2.72
CA ASP A 7 -6.56 -1.50 2.69
C ASP A 7 -6.41 -0.86 1.32
N HIS A 8 -7.44 -0.16 0.87
CA HIS A 8 -7.34 0.70 -0.30
C HIS A 8 -6.82 2.06 0.14
N VAL A 9 -5.80 2.52 -0.54
CA VAL A 9 -5.14 3.79 -0.20
C VAL A 9 -5.00 4.66 -1.43
N ILE A 10 -4.84 5.95 -1.18
CA ILE A 10 -4.50 6.93 -2.22
C ILE A 10 -3.18 7.59 -1.85
N VAL A 11 -2.32 7.76 -2.83
CA VAL A 11 -1.02 8.42 -2.63
C VAL A 11 -1.24 9.92 -2.61
N ILE A 12 -0.80 10.57 -1.55
CA ILE A 12 -1.03 12.00 -1.34
C ILE A 12 0.21 12.85 -1.61
N ALA A 13 1.36 12.24 -1.75
CA ALA A 13 2.61 12.98 -1.99
C ALA A 13 3.59 12.09 -2.75
N GLY A 14 4.54 12.73 -3.41
CA GLY A 14 5.59 12.05 -4.13
C GLY A 14 5.25 11.85 -5.60
N ARG A 15 6.06 11.01 -6.25
CA ARG A 15 5.99 10.80 -7.69
C ARG A 15 4.64 10.26 -8.16
N ASP A 16 4.02 9.42 -7.36
CA ASP A 16 2.77 8.75 -7.71
C ASP A 16 1.53 9.41 -7.11
N LYS A 17 1.65 10.68 -6.72
CA LYS A 17 0.52 11.42 -6.14
C LYS A 17 -0.74 11.27 -6.98
N GLY A 18 -1.84 10.93 -6.33
CA GLY A 18 -3.12 10.72 -6.98
C GLY A 18 -3.42 9.29 -7.37
N ARG A 19 -2.42 8.41 -7.33
CA ARG A 19 -2.66 7.00 -7.62
C ARG A 19 -3.32 6.31 -6.46
N THR A 20 -4.13 5.32 -6.77
CA THR A 20 -4.79 4.49 -5.77
C THR A 20 -4.31 3.05 -5.90
N GLY A 21 -4.40 2.31 -4.84
CA GLY A 21 -4.00 0.92 -4.87
C GLY A 21 -4.35 0.18 -3.60
N LEU A 22 -4.11 -1.12 -3.63
CA LEU A 22 -4.32 -2.00 -2.51
C LEU A 22 -3.01 -2.22 -1.79
N VAL A 23 -3.02 -2.12 -0.47
CA VAL A 23 -1.83 -2.41 0.34
C VAL A 23 -1.56 -3.90 0.31
N ILE A 24 -0.40 -4.28 -0.21
CA ILE A 24 0.03 -5.67 -0.32
C ILE A 24 0.69 -6.12 0.98
N ALA A 25 1.44 -5.23 1.61
CA ALA A 25 2.15 -5.53 2.84
C ALA A 25 2.35 -4.25 3.64
N ALA A 26 2.44 -4.37 4.94
CA ALA A 26 2.72 -3.25 5.82
C ALA A 26 3.94 -3.60 6.69
N TYR A 27 4.80 -2.61 6.88
CA TYR A 27 6.02 -2.75 7.66
C TYR A 27 6.01 -1.72 8.79
N PRO A 28 5.30 -2.00 9.88
CA PRO A 28 5.15 -1.02 10.96
C PRO A 28 6.47 -0.57 11.56
N ASP A 29 7.43 -1.47 11.64
CA ASP A 29 8.75 -1.16 12.21
C ASP A 29 9.49 -0.09 11.42
N ARG A 30 9.20 0.00 10.14
CA ARG A 30 9.87 0.94 9.24
C ARG A 30 8.98 2.12 8.88
N GLY A 31 7.71 2.08 9.26
CA GLY A 31 6.75 3.11 8.84
C GLY A 31 6.50 3.11 7.34
N LYS A 32 6.56 1.94 6.70
CA LYS A 32 6.41 1.82 5.26
C LYS A 32 5.33 0.83 4.89
N VAL A 33 4.80 1.01 3.68
CA VAL A 33 3.80 0.11 3.12
C VAL A 33 4.15 -0.19 1.67
N LEU A 34 3.73 -1.35 1.22
CA LEU A 34 3.88 -1.79 -0.17
C LEU A 34 2.50 -1.73 -0.81
N VAL A 35 2.35 -0.93 -1.84
CA VAL A 35 1.06 -0.70 -2.49
C VAL A 35 1.12 -1.19 -3.92
N GLN A 36 0.14 -1.97 -4.32
CA GLN A 36 0.06 -2.54 -5.66
C GLN A 36 0.04 -1.44 -6.72
N GLY A 37 0.92 -1.54 -7.69
CA GLY A 37 0.98 -0.60 -8.81
C GLY A 37 1.55 0.77 -8.47
N VAL A 38 2.02 0.98 -7.26
CA VAL A 38 2.55 2.26 -6.79
C VAL A 38 4.04 2.11 -6.48
N ASN A 39 4.79 3.16 -6.81
CA ASN A 39 6.24 3.20 -6.61
C ASN A 39 6.94 2.03 -7.29
N VAL A 40 6.53 1.79 -8.53
CA VAL A 40 7.12 0.71 -9.33
C VAL A 40 8.50 1.14 -9.77
N VAL A 41 9.47 0.29 -9.52
CA VAL A 41 10.86 0.55 -9.87
C VAL A 41 11.37 -0.55 -10.77
N LYS A 42 12.33 -0.19 -11.61
CA LYS A 42 13.05 -1.16 -12.41
C LYS A 42 14.15 -1.78 -11.57
N LYS A 43 14.21 -3.09 -11.57
CA LYS A 43 15.30 -3.80 -10.91
C LYS A 43 15.99 -4.69 -11.93
N ASN A 44 17.30 -4.60 -11.97
CA ASN A 44 18.12 -5.54 -12.74
C ASN A 44 18.32 -6.77 -11.88
N LYS A 45 17.72 -7.87 -12.31
CA LYS A 45 17.93 -9.12 -11.62
C LYS A 45 19.17 -9.78 -12.17
N LYS A 46 20.02 -10.22 -11.25
CA LYS A 46 21.20 -10.96 -11.62
C LYS A 46 20.80 -12.32 -12.15
N VAL A 47 21.34 -12.69 -13.30
CA VAL A 47 21.11 -14.02 -13.84
C VAL A 47 21.80 -15.04 -12.95
N THR A 48 21.05 -16.01 -12.51
CA THR A 48 21.57 -17.07 -11.68
C THR A 48 21.50 -18.36 -12.47
N TYR A 49 22.65 -18.88 -12.84
CA TYR A 49 22.69 -20.14 -13.56
C TYR A 49 22.70 -21.28 -12.59
N GLN A 50 21.69 -22.09 -12.70
CA GLN A 50 21.59 -23.30 -11.91
C GLN A 50 21.93 -24.51 -12.76
N GLY A 51 22.88 -24.34 -13.63
CA GLY A 51 23.22 -25.37 -14.58
C GLY A 51 22.27 -25.50 -15.73
N GLN A 52 21.40 -24.56 -15.90
CA GLN A 52 20.41 -24.59 -16.96
C GLN A 52 20.82 -23.69 -18.10
N ARG A 53 20.93 -24.29 -19.23
CA ARG A 53 21.21 -23.53 -20.41
C ARG A 53 20.06 -22.67 -20.82
N GLY A 54 20.37 -21.53 -21.36
CA GLY A 54 19.35 -20.66 -21.86
C GLY A 54 18.53 -19.97 -20.82
N ALA A 55 18.93 -20.04 -19.57
CA ALA A 55 18.25 -19.31 -18.52
C ALA A 55 18.50 -17.84 -18.72
N LYS A 56 17.50 -17.17 -19.20
CA LYS A 56 17.56 -15.73 -19.47
C LYS A 56 16.68 -14.94 -18.55
N GLU A 57 16.48 -15.48 -17.37
CA GLU A 57 15.56 -14.88 -16.42
C GLU A 57 16.10 -13.63 -15.80
N GLY A 58 17.36 -13.39 -15.93
CA GLY A 58 17.91 -12.13 -15.49
C GLY A 58 17.37 -11.00 -16.35
N GLY A 59 17.70 -9.80 -16.01
CA GLY A 59 17.29 -8.65 -16.77
C GLY A 59 16.48 -7.68 -15.93
N ILE A 60 15.62 -6.95 -16.60
CA ILE A 60 14.89 -5.86 -15.96
C ILE A 60 13.51 -6.34 -15.58
N THR A 61 13.18 -6.17 -14.31
CA THR A 61 11.83 -6.43 -13.81
C THR A 61 11.28 -5.16 -13.19
N HIS A 62 9.96 -5.09 -13.15
CA HIS A 62 9.25 -3.99 -12.51
C HIS A 62 8.60 -4.51 -11.24
N GLU A 63 8.98 -3.94 -10.11
CA GLU A 63 8.47 -4.37 -8.83
C GLU A 63 8.08 -3.15 -8.01
N GLU A 64 7.04 -3.29 -7.21
CA GLU A 64 6.67 -2.25 -6.26
C GLU A 64 7.75 -2.16 -5.18
N ALA A 65 8.08 -0.93 -4.81
CA ALA A 65 8.97 -0.68 -3.68
C ALA A 65 8.15 -0.07 -2.54
N PRO A 66 8.56 -0.31 -1.29
CA PRO A 66 7.86 0.27 -0.14
C PRO A 66 7.90 1.80 -0.18
N ILE A 67 6.82 2.42 0.25
CA ILE A 67 6.74 3.86 0.39
C ILE A 67 6.43 4.22 1.83
N ASP A 68 6.80 5.43 2.21
CA ASP A 68 6.55 5.94 3.55
C ASP A 68 5.04 6.03 3.77
N VAL A 69 4.59 5.56 4.92
CA VAL A 69 3.16 5.56 5.25
C VAL A 69 2.58 6.97 5.31
N SER A 70 3.41 7.97 5.60
CA SER A 70 2.97 9.36 5.59
C SER A 70 2.58 9.87 4.20
N ASN A 71 2.99 9.17 3.16
CA ASN A 71 2.69 9.54 1.78
C ASN A 71 1.39 8.93 1.25
N VAL A 72 0.69 8.17 2.06
CA VAL A 72 -0.57 7.56 1.65
C VAL A 72 -1.64 7.84 2.70
N GLN A 73 -2.90 7.83 2.26
CA GLN A 73 -4.06 7.89 3.14
C GLN A 73 -5.06 6.83 2.70
N LEU A 74 -5.88 6.40 3.63
CA LEU A 74 -6.96 5.49 3.30
C LEU A 74 -7.93 6.15 2.33
N ALA A 75 -8.39 5.38 1.36
CA ALA A 75 -9.42 5.84 0.45
C ALA A 75 -10.79 5.72 1.09
N ASP A 76 -11.71 6.60 0.68
CA ASP A 76 -13.09 6.54 1.13
C ASP A 76 -13.70 5.21 0.67
N PRO A 77 -14.41 4.48 1.53
CA PRO A 77 -15.06 3.23 1.11
C PRO A 77 -16.04 3.42 -0.06
N ASP A 78 -16.62 4.61 -0.19
CA ASP A 78 -17.56 4.90 -1.27
C ASP A 78 -16.91 5.52 -2.48
N ASP A 79 -15.71 6.09 -2.33
CA ASP A 79 -15.03 6.78 -3.42
C ASP A 79 -13.52 6.54 -3.29
N SER A 80 -13.01 5.60 -4.06
CA SER A 80 -11.61 5.21 -4.00
C SER A 80 -10.63 6.33 -4.38
N LYS A 81 -11.12 7.40 -4.97
CA LYS A 81 -10.29 8.55 -5.35
C LYS A 81 -10.21 9.61 -4.27
N LYS A 82 -10.96 9.45 -3.19
CA LYS A 82 -11.03 10.44 -2.12
C LYS A 82 -10.30 9.92 -0.90
N ALA A 83 -9.33 10.68 -0.42
CA ALA A 83 -8.60 10.34 0.79
C ALA A 83 -9.44 10.70 2.01
N VAL A 84 -9.39 9.87 3.03
CA VAL A 84 -10.10 10.08 4.28
C VAL A 84 -9.16 9.91 5.46
N ARG A 85 -9.51 10.52 6.57
CA ARG A 85 -8.83 10.30 7.84
C ARG A 85 -9.39 9.08 8.52
N VAL A 86 -8.54 8.40 9.26
CA VAL A 86 -8.96 7.25 10.05
C VAL A 86 -9.29 7.71 11.45
N GLY A 87 -10.50 7.40 11.89
CA GLY A 87 -10.89 7.51 13.28
C GLY A 87 -11.22 6.14 13.83
N TYR A 88 -11.60 6.09 15.07
CA TYR A 88 -12.01 4.85 15.73
C TYR A 88 -13.31 5.07 16.46
N ARG A 89 -14.15 4.05 16.46
CA ARG A 89 -15.27 3.96 17.37
C ARG A 89 -15.16 2.68 18.17
N VAL A 90 -15.84 2.63 19.28
CA VAL A 90 -15.87 1.44 20.13
C VAL A 90 -17.24 0.83 19.99
N ASP A 91 -17.30 -0.46 19.68
CA ASP A 91 -18.58 -1.17 19.61
C ASP A 91 -19.06 -1.58 20.99
N ASP A 92 -20.20 -2.26 21.03
CA ASP A 92 -20.80 -2.68 22.30
C ASP A 92 -19.96 -3.69 23.06
N ASP A 93 -19.07 -4.40 22.35
CA ASP A 93 -18.16 -5.37 22.95
C ASP A 93 -16.84 -4.76 23.39
N GLY A 94 -16.66 -3.46 23.21
CA GLY A 94 -15.44 -2.77 23.59
C GLY A 94 -14.34 -2.83 22.54
N ASN A 95 -14.60 -3.32 21.34
CA ASN A 95 -13.60 -3.40 20.27
C ASN A 95 -13.49 -2.09 19.53
N LYS A 96 -12.27 -1.72 19.17
CA LYS A 96 -12.04 -0.57 18.32
C LYS A 96 -12.32 -0.90 16.87
N ILE A 97 -13.14 -0.08 16.23
CA ILE A 97 -13.47 -0.23 14.82
C ILE A 97 -12.96 1.00 14.09
N ARG A 98 -12.22 0.78 13.02
CA ARG A 98 -11.74 1.88 12.19
C ARG A 98 -12.90 2.45 11.40
N VAL A 99 -12.97 3.77 11.34
CA VAL A 99 -14.00 4.47 10.57
C VAL A 99 -13.36 5.54 9.71
N ALA A 100 -13.96 5.81 8.56
CA ALA A 100 -13.57 6.91 7.71
C ALA A 100 -14.19 8.20 8.25
N ARG A 101 -13.42 9.26 8.27
CA ARG A 101 -13.94 10.57 8.67
C ARG A 101 -13.93 11.49 7.46
N PRO A 102 -14.95 12.33 7.29
CA PRO A 102 -16.02 12.64 8.27
C PRO A 102 -17.24 11.72 8.22
N SER A 103 -17.30 10.78 7.27
CA SER A 103 -18.52 10.01 7.05
C SER A 103 -18.90 9.09 8.21
N GLY A 104 -17.91 8.63 8.97
CA GLY A 104 -18.14 7.69 10.05
C GLY A 104 -18.35 6.25 9.61
N LYS A 105 -18.14 5.94 8.33
CA LYS A 105 -18.31 4.58 7.84
C LYS A 105 -17.16 3.68 8.27
N ASP A 106 -17.47 2.44 8.55
CA ASP A 106 -16.48 1.44 8.91
C ASP A 106 -15.56 1.14 7.72
N ILE A 107 -14.27 0.95 8.04
CA ILE A 107 -13.28 0.59 7.05
C ILE A 107 -12.57 -0.70 7.42
#